data_27669c706e3de647983556ec73e2c747
#
_entry.id   27669c706e3de647983556ec73e2c747
#
_cell.length_a   1.000
_cell.length_b   1.000
_cell.length_c   1.000
_cell.angle_alpha   90.00
_cell.angle_beta   90.00
_cell.angle_gamma   90.00
#
_symmetry.space_group_name_H-M   'P 1'
#
loop_
_entity.id
_entity.type
_entity.pdbx_description
1 polymer ?
#
loop_
_entity_poly.entity_id
_entity_poly.type
_entity_poly.pdbx_seq_one_letter_code
_entity_poly.pdbx_strand_id
1 'polypeptide(L)'
;MLTSITGINWGDEGKGRMVDLLSQDYDIVARYQGGDNAGHTVKNERGKFVLNLIPSGILRPDVVCVMGGGMVIDPEHLEKEITSLTEKGVEISPKNLKISDRATITMPFHVAQDGLEEERLSKTGAQFGSTKRGIAYSYGDKYKKKTLRMGDLVHMDAGVRKRLETIVESKNLTMEKIYGQKPVSVDEMWAWCEKYSKLFAPYICDVGDYLDKADREGKKIMFEAQLGALRDIDFGIYPYTSSSNTVSAYAPIGAGIPGHKLNLSIGIMKAYSSCVGEGPFTTELAMTEAEKDVLREHGHEYGAATGRPRRVGPFDAVASRYGVQCQGCDELALTLLDVLDYMEEVPIVTAYKLTDGSTTTRFPMGKTLDDAQPVVETVPGWRCDITGVRRFEDLPQAAQNYVTRLEELVGCKIKYISVGPERDACIVRK
;
A
#
# COMPACT_ATOMS: atom_id res chain seq x y z
N MET A 1 8.50 13.12 16.63
CA MET A 1 9.21 12.01 15.94
C MET A 1 8.38 11.54 14.76
N LEU A 2 8.95 11.54 13.56
CA LEU A 2 8.29 11.20 12.31
C LEU A 2 8.83 9.88 11.77
N THR A 3 7.98 8.85 11.68
CA THR A 3 8.36 7.51 11.24
C THR A 3 7.53 7.09 10.04
N SER A 4 8.14 6.57 8.98
CA SER A 4 7.41 5.97 7.86
C SER A 4 7.42 4.45 7.93
N ILE A 5 6.26 3.84 7.60
CA ILE A 5 6.09 2.39 7.40
C ILE A 5 5.75 2.17 5.94
N THR A 6 6.68 1.58 5.19
CA THR A 6 6.60 1.44 3.73
C THR A 6 6.85 0.02 3.27
N GLY A 7 6.24 -0.39 2.17
CA GLY A 7 6.56 -1.65 1.52
C GLY A 7 7.79 -1.52 0.64
N ILE A 8 8.68 -2.50 0.64
CA ILE A 8 9.88 -2.44 -0.19
C ILE A 8 9.75 -3.16 -1.53
N ASN A 9 8.72 -3.99 -1.71
CA ASN A 9 8.54 -4.81 -2.92
C ASN A 9 7.26 -4.40 -3.70
N TRP A 10 6.43 -5.36 -4.08
CA TRP A 10 5.23 -5.18 -4.93
C TRP A 10 3.96 -4.79 -4.17
N GLY A 11 3.99 -4.70 -2.85
CA GLY A 11 2.81 -4.54 -1.99
C GLY A 11 2.44 -5.83 -1.27
N ASP A 12 1.42 -5.75 -0.41
CA ASP A 12 0.92 -6.87 0.42
C ASP A 12 1.96 -7.48 1.37
N GLU A 13 2.99 -6.71 1.76
CA GLU A 13 4.04 -7.16 2.68
C GLU A 13 3.59 -7.25 4.14
N GLY A 14 2.35 -6.88 4.46
CA GLY A 14 1.83 -6.90 5.84
C GLY A 14 1.99 -5.57 6.58
N LYS A 15 2.06 -4.46 5.86
CA LYS A 15 2.18 -3.09 6.44
C LYS A 15 1.10 -2.79 7.48
N GLY A 16 -0.17 -3.05 7.18
CA GLY A 16 -1.27 -2.78 8.11
C GLY A 16 -1.09 -3.47 9.46
N ARG A 17 -0.61 -4.72 9.47
CA ARG A 17 -0.27 -5.44 10.69
C ARG A 17 0.87 -4.76 11.46
N MET A 18 1.93 -4.35 10.77
CA MET A 18 3.07 -3.67 11.40
C MET A 18 2.67 -2.30 11.93
N VAL A 19 1.81 -1.56 11.22
CA VAL A 19 1.25 -0.30 11.70
C VAL A 19 0.40 -0.53 12.95
N ASP A 20 -0.50 -1.52 12.96
CA ASP A 20 -1.30 -1.86 14.14
C ASP A 20 -0.43 -2.26 15.34
N LEU A 21 0.62 -3.06 15.11
CA LEU A 21 1.56 -3.47 16.18
C LEU A 21 2.29 -2.26 16.77
N LEU A 22 2.88 -1.42 15.92
CA LEU A 22 3.75 -0.33 16.33
C LEU A 22 2.99 0.92 16.77
N SER A 23 1.73 1.12 16.33
CA SER A 23 0.94 2.31 16.62
C SER A 23 0.63 2.53 18.11
N GLN A 24 0.83 1.52 18.96
CA GLN A 24 0.74 1.69 20.42
C GLN A 24 1.72 2.73 20.98
N ASP A 25 2.83 2.97 20.30
CA ASP A 25 3.87 3.90 20.70
C ASP A 25 3.77 5.26 20.00
N TYR A 26 2.66 5.50 19.26
CA TYR A 26 2.44 6.69 18.44
C TYR A 26 1.14 7.39 18.80
N ASP A 27 1.14 8.72 18.72
CA ASP A 27 -0.05 9.55 18.93
C ASP A 27 -0.91 9.67 17.67
N ILE A 28 -0.28 9.62 16.49
CA ILE A 28 -0.93 9.87 15.21
C ILE A 28 -0.47 8.83 14.18
N VAL A 29 -1.41 8.30 13.40
CA VAL A 29 -1.13 7.50 12.19
C VAL A 29 -1.72 8.22 10.98
N ALA A 30 -0.87 8.60 10.02
CA ALA A 30 -1.26 9.35 8.84
C ALA A 30 -1.01 8.56 7.55
N ARG A 31 -2.02 8.41 6.71
CA ARG A 31 -1.84 7.96 5.32
C ARG A 31 -1.55 9.16 4.43
N TYR A 32 -0.61 9.02 3.54
CA TYR A 32 -0.08 10.14 2.77
C TYR A 32 -0.28 10.01 1.25
N GLN A 33 -0.72 8.84 0.75
CA GLN A 33 -0.89 8.58 -0.68
C GLN A 33 -1.89 7.45 -0.93
N GLY A 34 -2.28 7.28 -2.22
CA GLY A 34 -3.17 6.23 -2.67
C GLY A 34 -4.65 6.53 -2.38
N GLY A 35 -5.48 5.53 -2.46
CA GLY A 35 -6.92 5.59 -2.26
C GLY A 35 -7.46 4.27 -1.69
N ASP A 36 -8.67 3.90 -2.09
CA ASP A 36 -9.35 2.68 -1.65
C ASP A 36 -8.92 1.40 -2.38
N ASN A 37 -7.85 1.48 -3.18
CA ASN A 37 -7.22 0.33 -3.84
C ASN A 37 -6.32 -0.51 -2.90
N ALA A 38 -6.03 -0.04 -1.69
CA ALA A 38 -5.33 -0.84 -0.68
C ALA A 38 -6.30 -1.75 0.10
N GLY A 39 -5.78 -2.87 0.60
CA GLY A 39 -6.49 -3.76 1.51
C GLY A 39 -5.58 -4.12 2.68
N HIS A 40 -5.54 -3.28 3.71
CA HIS A 40 -4.78 -3.56 4.93
C HIS A 40 -5.59 -4.45 5.86
N THR A 41 -5.24 -5.72 5.93
CA THR A 41 -5.87 -6.67 6.86
C THR A 41 -5.17 -6.64 8.20
N VAL A 42 -5.94 -6.39 9.24
CA VAL A 42 -5.50 -6.44 10.64
C VAL A 42 -6.36 -7.49 11.36
N LYS A 43 -5.73 -8.39 12.10
CA LYS A 43 -6.39 -9.37 12.98
C LYS A 43 -6.01 -9.06 14.42
N ASN A 44 -7.00 -8.86 15.26
CA ASN A 44 -6.83 -8.64 16.69
C ASN A 44 -7.92 -9.39 17.48
N GLU A 45 -8.00 -9.18 18.79
CA GLU A 45 -8.96 -9.83 19.69
C GLU A 45 -10.44 -9.53 19.35
N ARG A 46 -10.73 -8.43 18.62
CA ARG A 46 -12.07 -8.06 18.16
C ARG A 46 -12.44 -8.70 16.82
N GLY A 47 -11.50 -9.38 16.15
CA GLY A 47 -11.70 -10.07 14.89
C GLY A 47 -10.82 -9.57 13.74
N LYS A 48 -11.28 -9.82 12.52
CA LYS A 48 -10.59 -9.43 11.27
C LYS A 48 -11.18 -8.12 10.72
N PHE A 49 -10.30 -7.16 10.48
CA PHE A 49 -10.61 -5.86 9.88
C PHE A 49 -9.89 -5.72 8.54
N VAL A 50 -10.57 -5.15 7.56
CA VAL A 50 -9.98 -4.79 6.27
C VAL A 50 -10.15 -3.28 6.10
N LEU A 51 -9.04 -2.57 6.03
CA LEU A 51 -8.97 -1.12 5.93
C LEU A 51 -8.50 -0.74 4.52
N ASN A 52 -9.20 0.19 3.89
CA ASN A 52 -8.91 0.63 2.53
C ASN A 52 -8.41 2.08 2.50
N LEU A 53 -9.16 3.02 3.06
CA LEU A 53 -8.86 4.45 3.12
C LEU A 53 -8.35 4.89 4.49
N ILE A 54 -8.98 4.37 5.55
CA ILE A 54 -8.71 4.78 6.92
C ILE A 54 -7.38 4.17 7.38
N PRO A 55 -6.50 4.96 8.06
CA PRO A 55 -5.27 4.42 8.63
C PRO A 55 -5.51 3.30 9.65
N SER A 56 -4.61 2.30 9.68
CA SER A 56 -4.74 1.11 10.55
C SER A 56 -4.74 1.46 12.05
N GLY A 57 -4.20 2.62 12.42
CA GLY A 57 -4.24 3.14 13.79
C GLY A 57 -5.64 3.37 14.36
N ILE A 58 -6.69 3.43 13.53
CA ILE A 58 -8.09 3.64 13.96
C ILE A 58 -8.60 2.54 14.90
N LEU A 59 -7.97 1.38 14.88
CA LEU A 59 -8.29 0.26 15.76
C LEU A 59 -7.82 0.46 17.20
N ARG A 60 -7.08 1.56 17.47
CA ARG A 60 -6.61 1.96 18.80
C ARG A 60 -7.32 3.25 19.24
N PRO A 61 -7.96 3.25 20.40
CA PRO A 61 -8.79 4.38 20.86
C PRO A 61 -7.99 5.68 21.10
N ASP A 62 -6.71 5.56 21.46
CA ASP A 62 -5.84 6.68 21.82
C ASP A 62 -5.06 7.27 20.64
N VAL A 63 -5.24 6.72 19.44
CA VAL A 63 -4.52 7.15 18.23
C VAL A 63 -5.42 8.00 17.34
N VAL A 64 -4.92 9.15 16.92
CA VAL A 64 -5.59 9.97 15.90
C VAL A 64 -5.16 9.52 14.52
N CYS A 65 -6.12 9.24 13.66
CA CYS A 65 -5.91 8.88 12.26
C CYS A 65 -6.07 10.08 11.34
N VAL A 66 -5.17 10.20 10.37
CA VAL A 66 -5.12 11.32 9.45
C VAL A 66 -5.08 10.80 8.00
N MET A 67 -5.96 11.34 7.18
CA MET A 67 -5.96 11.12 5.72
C MET A 67 -5.35 12.35 5.06
N GLY A 68 -4.12 12.23 4.56
CA GLY A 68 -3.30 13.33 4.06
C GLY A 68 -3.72 13.85 2.68
N GLY A 69 -3.20 15.03 2.33
CA GLY A 69 -3.51 15.73 1.08
C GLY A 69 -3.01 15.03 -0.20
N GLY A 70 -2.08 14.08 -0.06
CA GLY A 70 -1.60 13.25 -1.18
C GLY A 70 -2.56 12.13 -1.59
N MET A 71 -3.56 11.82 -0.78
CA MET A 71 -4.56 10.78 -1.07
C MET A 71 -5.58 11.22 -2.11
N VAL A 72 -6.20 10.22 -2.75
CA VAL A 72 -7.45 10.34 -3.49
C VAL A 72 -8.53 9.57 -2.73
N ILE A 73 -9.61 10.24 -2.38
CA ILE A 73 -10.63 9.74 -1.46
C ILE A 73 -11.95 9.57 -2.19
N ASP A 74 -12.46 8.36 -2.21
CA ASP A 74 -13.84 8.07 -2.60
C ASP A 74 -14.74 8.23 -1.37
N PRO A 75 -15.59 9.28 -1.29
CA PRO A 75 -16.48 9.50 -0.16
C PRO A 75 -17.52 8.40 0.03
N GLU A 76 -17.96 7.76 -1.06
CA GLU A 76 -18.93 6.67 -0.99
C GLU A 76 -18.30 5.42 -0.36
N HIS A 77 -17.06 5.11 -0.76
CA HIS A 77 -16.32 4.01 -0.15
C HIS A 77 -15.98 4.30 1.31
N LEU A 78 -15.59 5.54 1.62
CA LEU A 78 -15.28 5.97 2.99
C LEU A 78 -16.51 5.85 3.92
N GLU A 79 -17.71 6.22 3.45
CA GLU A 79 -18.97 6.02 4.20
C GLU A 79 -19.17 4.54 4.53
N LYS A 80 -18.98 3.65 3.55
CA LYS A 80 -19.12 2.19 3.73
C LYS A 80 -18.08 1.63 4.71
N GLU A 81 -16.84 2.10 4.60
CA GLU A 81 -15.75 1.67 5.49
C GLU A 81 -16.00 2.11 6.94
N ILE A 82 -16.40 3.36 7.17
CA ILE A 82 -16.77 3.87 8.50
C ILE A 82 -17.93 3.04 9.08
N THR A 83 -19.00 2.82 8.31
CA THR A 83 -20.15 2.04 8.74
C THR A 83 -19.73 0.63 9.18
N SER A 84 -18.99 -0.07 8.33
CA SER A 84 -18.50 -1.43 8.64
C SER A 84 -17.62 -1.51 9.89
N LEU A 85 -16.77 -0.50 10.10
CA LEU A 85 -15.92 -0.43 11.29
C LEU A 85 -16.75 -0.13 12.56
N THR A 86 -17.70 0.78 12.44
CA THR A 86 -18.58 1.16 13.57
C THR A 86 -19.48 0.00 13.99
N GLU A 87 -20.02 -0.77 13.06
CA GLU A 87 -20.78 -2.00 13.33
C GLU A 87 -19.95 -3.05 14.09
N LYS A 88 -18.62 -3.03 13.93
CA LYS A 88 -17.68 -3.86 14.68
C LYS A 88 -17.17 -3.23 15.98
N GLY A 89 -17.80 -2.13 16.43
CA GLY A 89 -17.49 -1.47 17.68
C GLY A 89 -16.26 -0.56 17.66
N VAL A 90 -15.82 -0.11 16.47
CA VAL A 90 -14.76 0.92 16.36
C VAL A 90 -15.42 2.30 16.43
N GLU A 91 -15.04 3.10 17.42
CA GLU A 91 -15.50 4.49 17.51
C GLU A 91 -14.78 5.35 16.47
N ILE A 92 -15.54 6.03 15.60
CA ILE A 92 -15.01 6.94 14.58
C ILE A 92 -15.75 8.28 14.68
N SER A 93 -14.98 9.33 14.85
CA SER A 93 -15.52 10.69 14.99
C SER A 93 -14.48 11.73 14.52
N PRO A 94 -14.88 13.01 14.38
CA PRO A 94 -13.91 14.08 14.09
C PRO A 94 -12.81 14.27 15.15
N LYS A 95 -12.90 13.61 16.30
CA LYS A 95 -11.85 13.65 17.33
C LYS A 95 -10.66 12.76 16.94
N ASN A 96 -10.93 11.57 16.39
CA ASN A 96 -9.91 10.55 16.09
C ASN A 96 -9.73 10.24 14.60
N LEU A 97 -10.50 10.87 13.70
CA LEU A 97 -10.29 10.82 12.25
C LEU A 97 -10.29 12.23 11.69
N LYS A 98 -9.23 12.58 10.95
CA LYS A 98 -9.10 13.87 10.26
C LYS A 98 -8.82 13.66 8.79
N ILE A 99 -9.45 14.47 7.95
CA ILE A 99 -9.34 14.40 6.49
C ILE A 99 -8.77 15.72 6.00
N SER A 100 -7.71 15.65 5.19
CA SER A 100 -7.13 16.85 4.60
C SER A 100 -8.09 17.54 3.63
N ASP A 101 -8.27 18.83 3.81
CA ASP A 101 -8.94 19.72 2.87
C ASP A 101 -8.33 19.68 1.46
N ARG A 102 -7.04 19.33 1.35
CA ARG A 102 -6.27 19.23 0.09
C ARG A 102 -6.37 17.87 -0.59
N ALA A 103 -6.93 16.85 0.05
CA ALA A 103 -7.11 15.54 -0.56
C ALA A 103 -8.07 15.64 -1.76
N THR A 104 -7.75 14.86 -2.80
CA THR A 104 -8.55 14.86 -4.04
C THR A 104 -9.77 13.95 -3.88
N ILE A 105 -10.91 14.37 -4.40
CA ILE A 105 -12.12 13.54 -4.42
C ILE A 105 -12.06 12.58 -5.61
N THR A 106 -12.22 11.29 -5.33
CA THR A 106 -12.55 10.30 -6.35
C THR A 106 -14.06 10.36 -6.61
N MET A 107 -14.45 10.86 -7.78
CA MET A 107 -15.84 11.02 -8.17
C MET A 107 -16.36 9.73 -8.83
N PRO A 108 -17.68 9.49 -8.88
CA PRO A 108 -18.27 8.29 -9.50
C PRO A 108 -17.81 8.04 -10.94
N PHE A 109 -17.61 9.09 -11.73
CA PHE A 109 -17.12 8.97 -13.10
C PHE A 109 -15.65 8.49 -13.19
N HIS A 110 -14.81 8.68 -12.17
CA HIS A 110 -13.45 8.12 -12.15
C HIS A 110 -13.50 6.60 -12.01
N VAL A 111 -14.35 6.11 -11.11
CA VAL A 111 -14.57 4.67 -10.89
C VAL A 111 -15.16 4.01 -12.15
N ALA A 112 -16.18 4.64 -12.74
CA ALA A 112 -16.79 4.17 -13.96
C ALA A 112 -15.79 4.13 -15.13
N GLN A 113 -14.98 5.18 -15.31
CA GLN A 113 -13.97 5.26 -16.36
C GLN A 113 -12.90 4.18 -16.21
N ASP A 114 -12.43 3.89 -15.01
CA ASP A 114 -11.45 2.84 -14.74
C ASP A 114 -11.97 1.45 -15.15
N GLY A 115 -13.23 1.13 -14.78
CA GLY A 115 -13.87 -0.11 -15.17
C GLY A 115 -14.04 -0.27 -16.68
N LEU A 116 -14.50 0.80 -17.36
CA LEU A 116 -14.73 0.82 -18.81
C LEU A 116 -13.42 0.70 -19.61
N GLU A 117 -12.37 1.37 -19.16
CA GLU A 117 -11.06 1.28 -19.83
C GLU A 117 -10.45 -0.11 -19.67
N GLU A 118 -10.51 -0.70 -18.48
CA GLU A 118 -10.01 -2.06 -18.26
C GLU A 118 -10.78 -3.08 -19.12
N GLU A 119 -12.10 -2.90 -19.28
CA GLU A 119 -12.91 -3.71 -20.19
C GLU A 119 -12.50 -3.49 -21.66
N ARG A 120 -12.28 -2.24 -22.07
CA ARG A 120 -11.84 -1.92 -23.42
C ARG A 120 -10.48 -2.54 -23.74
N LEU A 121 -9.53 -2.45 -22.82
CA LEU A 121 -8.18 -3.00 -22.97
C LEU A 121 -8.16 -4.53 -22.92
N SER A 122 -9.07 -5.16 -22.19
CA SER A 122 -9.17 -6.63 -22.13
C SER A 122 -9.45 -7.27 -23.50
N LYS A 123 -10.17 -6.54 -24.39
CA LYS A 123 -10.45 -7.00 -25.75
C LYS A 123 -9.22 -7.13 -26.64
N THR A 124 -8.12 -6.45 -26.28
CA THR A 124 -6.84 -6.48 -27.01
C THR A 124 -5.72 -7.16 -26.22
N GLY A 125 -6.01 -7.70 -25.03
CA GLY A 125 -5.00 -8.29 -24.13
C GLY A 125 -4.06 -7.26 -23.49
N ALA A 126 -4.43 -5.97 -23.49
CA ALA A 126 -3.59 -4.87 -22.97
C ALA A 126 -4.06 -4.36 -21.60
N GLN A 127 -4.89 -5.11 -20.88
CA GLN A 127 -5.34 -4.75 -19.53
C GLN A 127 -4.18 -4.69 -18.54
N PHE A 128 -4.30 -3.79 -17.56
CA PHE A 128 -3.30 -3.63 -16.49
C PHE A 128 -3.61 -4.45 -15.23
N GLY A 129 -4.81 -5.03 -15.12
CA GLY A 129 -5.28 -5.65 -13.89
C GLY A 129 -5.69 -4.61 -12.84
N SER A 130 -6.32 -3.52 -13.28
CA SER A 130 -6.80 -2.44 -12.41
C SER A 130 -7.72 -2.96 -11.31
N THR A 131 -7.67 -2.31 -10.15
CA THR A 131 -8.62 -2.53 -9.04
C THR A 131 -10.02 -1.98 -9.33
N LYS A 132 -10.20 -1.24 -10.43
CA LYS A 132 -11.43 -0.55 -10.83
C LYS A 132 -11.97 0.41 -9.76
N ARG A 133 -11.06 1.10 -9.06
CA ARG A 133 -11.35 2.08 -8.02
C ARG A 133 -11.14 3.53 -8.47
N GLY A 134 -10.86 3.74 -9.75
CA GLY A 134 -10.69 5.08 -10.31
C GLY A 134 -9.40 5.80 -9.92
N ILE A 135 -8.42 5.09 -9.37
CA ILE A 135 -7.19 5.68 -8.80
C ILE A 135 -6.40 6.45 -9.87
N ALA A 136 -6.10 5.81 -11.00
CA ALA A 136 -5.34 6.43 -12.08
C ALA A 136 -6.03 7.68 -12.63
N TYR A 137 -7.34 7.64 -12.75
CA TYR A 137 -8.15 8.75 -13.27
C TYR A 137 -8.25 9.91 -12.29
N SER A 138 -8.37 9.62 -10.99
CA SER A 138 -8.38 10.64 -9.93
C SER A 138 -7.04 11.37 -9.85
N TYR A 139 -5.91 10.63 -9.87
CA TYR A 139 -4.58 11.24 -9.93
C TYR A 139 -4.34 11.98 -11.25
N GLY A 140 -4.72 11.40 -12.38
CA GLY A 140 -4.60 12.05 -13.68
C GLY A 140 -5.32 13.42 -13.70
N ASP A 141 -6.53 13.49 -13.18
CA ASP A 141 -7.31 14.72 -13.12
C ASP A 141 -6.79 15.70 -12.06
N LYS A 142 -6.24 15.21 -10.95
CA LYS A 142 -5.51 16.05 -9.98
C LYS A 142 -4.40 16.84 -10.67
N TYR A 143 -3.55 16.18 -11.46
CA TYR A 143 -2.46 16.84 -12.18
C TYR A 143 -2.94 17.70 -13.34
N LYS A 144 -4.04 17.36 -13.99
CA LYS A 144 -4.72 18.22 -14.98
C LYS A 144 -5.51 19.35 -14.34
N LYS A 145 -5.66 19.39 -13.00
CA LYS A 145 -6.45 20.38 -12.25
C LYS A 145 -7.94 20.35 -12.61
N LYS A 146 -8.46 19.17 -12.92
CA LYS A 146 -9.86 18.91 -13.34
C LYS A 146 -10.57 18.02 -12.31
N THR A 147 -10.47 18.39 -11.03
CA THR A 147 -11.13 17.66 -9.93
C THR A 147 -11.50 18.61 -8.80
N LEU A 148 -12.33 18.13 -7.88
CA LEU A 148 -12.61 18.78 -6.61
C LEU A 148 -11.70 18.19 -5.52
N ARG A 149 -11.49 18.97 -4.45
CA ARG A 149 -10.81 18.56 -3.23
C ARG A 149 -11.81 18.41 -2.09
N MET A 150 -11.43 17.67 -1.05
CA MET A 150 -12.29 17.49 0.13
C MET A 150 -12.68 18.83 0.78
N GLY A 151 -11.79 19.83 0.75
CA GLY A 151 -12.08 21.20 1.21
C GLY A 151 -13.22 21.89 0.46
N ASP A 152 -13.45 21.56 -0.81
CA ASP A 152 -14.59 22.08 -1.58
C ASP A 152 -15.94 21.61 -1.00
N LEU A 153 -15.98 20.46 -0.32
CA LEU A 153 -17.19 19.98 0.35
C LEU A 153 -17.54 20.76 1.62
N VAL A 154 -16.61 21.53 2.19
CA VAL A 154 -16.86 22.36 3.37
C VAL A 154 -17.62 23.64 2.97
N HIS A 155 -17.38 24.13 1.76
CA HIS A 155 -17.94 25.39 1.25
C HIS A 155 -18.54 25.19 -0.15
N MET A 156 -19.72 24.54 -0.20
CA MET A 156 -20.45 24.26 -1.43
C MET A 156 -21.13 25.56 -1.96
N ASP A 157 -20.33 26.39 -2.63
CA ASP A 157 -20.78 27.67 -3.19
C ASP A 157 -20.92 27.64 -4.73
N ALA A 158 -21.33 28.77 -5.32
CA ALA A 158 -21.48 28.92 -6.76
C ALA A 158 -20.17 28.76 -7.53
N GLY A 159 -19.01 29.05 -6.91
CA GLY A 159 -17.68 28.85 -7.50
C GLY A 159 -17.34 27.37 -7.62
N VAL A 160 -17.62 26.59 -6.59
CA VAL A 160 -17.47 25.11 -6.60
C VAL A 160 -18.41 24.51 -7.65
N ARG A 161 -19.67 24.97 -7.72
CA ARG A 161 -20.62 24.50 -8.73
C ARG A 161 -20.13 24.77 -10.15
N LYS A 162 -19.65 25.95 -10.43
CA LYS A 162 -19.10 26.31 -11.77
C LYS A 162 -17.89 25.44 -12.14
N ARG A 163 -17.02 25.12 -11.19
CA ARG A 163 -15.91 24.17 -11.44
C ARG A 163 -16.42 22.76 -11.73
N LEU A 164 -17.41 22.30 -10.98
CA LEU A 164 -18.03 20.99 -11.20
C LEU A 164 -18.66 20.89 -12.59
N GLU A 165 -19.36 21.95 -13.08
CA GLU A 165 -19.90 22.03 -14.43
C GLU A 165 -18.82 21.79 -15.50
N THR A 166 -17.68 22.49 -15.39
CA THR A 166 -16.54 22.33 -16.31
C THR A 166 -15.93 20.91 -16.24
N ILE A 167 -15.86 20.33 -15.06
CA ILE A 167 -15.36 18.97 -14.86
C ILE A 167 -16.30 17.95 -15.51
N VAL A 168 -17.59 18.04 -15.23
CA VAL A 168 -18.63 17.14 -15.76
C VAL A 168 -18.70 17.24 -17.29
N GLU A 169 -18.66 18.44 -17.86
CA GLU A 169 -18.59 18.63 -19.32
C GLU A 169 -17.42 17.86 -19.94
N SER A 170 -16.20 18.06 -19.39
CA SER A 170 -14.99 17.39 -19.87
C SER A 170 -15.08 15.86 -19.73
N LYS A 171 -15.70 15.37 -18.66
CA LYS A 171 -15.88 13.92 -18.42
C LYS A 171 -16.91 13.34 -19.36
N ASN A 172 -18.02 14.01 -19.56
CA ASN A 172 -19.06 13.56 -20.47
C ASN A 172 -18.55 13.40 -21.91
N LEU A 173 -17.69 14.31 -22.39
CA LEU A 173 -17.04 14.16 -23.70
C LEU A 173 -16.25 12.83 -23.78
N THR A 174 -15.51 12.49 -22.74
CA THR A 174 -14.76 11.21 -22.68
C THR A 174 -15.70 10.01 -22.61
N MET A 175 -16.69 10.06 -21.73
CA MET A 175 -17.64 8.97 -21.50
C MET A 175 -18.47 8.68 -22.75
N GLU A 176 -18.95 9.70 -23.46
CA GLU A 176 -19.73 9.55 -24.68
C GLU A 176 -18.89 9.11 -25.88
N LYS A 177 -17.76 9.80 -26.15
CA LYS A 177 -16.99 9.60 -27.37
C LYS A 177 -16.07 8.40 -27.35
N ILE A 178 -15.53 8.03 -26.19
CA ILE A 178 -14.60 6.89 -26.06
C ILE A 178 -15.36 5.63 -25.65
N TYR A 179 -16.28 5.74 -24.68
CA TYR A 179 -16.91 4.57 -24.06
C TYR A 179 -18.38 4.38 -24.46
N GLY A 180 -18.99 5.31 -25.23
CA GLY A 180 -20.39 5.22 -25.66
C GLY A 180 -21.40 5.25 -24.51
N GLN A 181 -21.02 5.84 -23.38
CA GLN A 181 -21.86 5.95 -22.19
C GLN A 181 -22.75 7.18 -22.24
N LYS A 182 -23.84 7.14 -21.49
CA LYS A 182 -24.71 8.32 -21.31
C LYS A 182 -23.98 9.37 -20.47
N PRO A 183 -24.18 10.67 -20.76
CA PRO A 183 -23.65 11.73 -19.92
C PRO A 183 -24.26 11.71 -18.51
N VAL A 184 -23.47 12.10 -17.53
CA VAL A 184 -23.95 12.36 -16.16
C VAL A 184 -24.40 13.81 -16.05
N SER A 185 -25.43 14.07 -15.26
CA SER A 185 -25.92 15.43 -15.05
C SER A 185 -25.09 16.17 -13.98
N VAL A 186 -24.92 17.46 -14.16
CA VAL A 186 -24.28 18.33 -13.16
C VAL A 186 -25.07 18.31 -11.84
N ASP A 187 -26.41 18.31 -11.92
CA ASP A 187 -27.28 18.32 -10.74
C ASP A 187 -27.18 17.02 -9.94
N GLU A 188 -27.05 15.86 -10.61
CA GLU A 188 -26.78 14.58 -9.94
C GLU A 188 -25.43 14.61 -9.21
N MET A 189 -24.39 15.09 -9.86
CA MET A 189 -23.06 15.19 -9.24
C MET A 189 -23.04 16.22 -8.11
N TRP A 190 -23.77 17.31 -8.23
CA TRP A 190 -23.92 18.31 -7.16
C TRP A 190 -24.63 17.73 -5.94
N ALA A 191 -25.77 17.05 -6.15
CA ALA A 191 -26.50 16.37 -5.07
C ALA A 191 -25.65 15.31 -4.37
N TRP A 192 -24.82 14.58 -5.14
CA TRP A 192 -23.84 13.64 -4.59
C TRP A 192 -22.81 14.37 -3.71
N CYS A 193 -22.25 15.48 -4.17
CA CYS A 193 -21.34 16.30 -3.36
C CYS A 193 -22.01 16.84 -2.10
N GLU A 194 -23.25 17.33 -2.18
CA GLU A 194 -24.00 17.82 -1.01
C GLU A 194 -24.25 16.73 0.04
N LYS A 195 -24.54 15.51 -0.39
CA LYS A 195 -24.66 14.35 0.51
C LYS A 195 -23.38 14.19 1.32
N TYR A 196 -22.22 14.14 0.64
CA TYR A 196 -20.94 13.89 1.30
C TYR A 196 -20.37 15.11 2.02
N SER A 197 -20.76 16.32 1.63
CA SER A 197 -20.51 17.54 2.39
C SER A 197 -21.12 17.44 3.78
N LYS A 198 -22.41 17.09 3.88
CA LYS A 198 -23.12 16.94 5.17
C LYS A 198 -22.46 15.87 6.06
N LEU A 199 -21.95 14.80 5.46
CA LEU A 199 -21.36 13.68 6.20
C LEU A 199 -19.93 13.98 6.65
N PHE A 200 -19.10 14.54 5.78
CA PHE A 200 -17.65 14.63 6.00
C PHE A 200 -17.13 16.01 6.38
N ALA A 201 -17.88 17.10 6.20
CA ALA A 201 -17.42 18.43 6.58
C ALA A 201 -16.87 18.52 8.02
N PRO A 202 -17.44 17.82 9.02
CA PRO A 202 -16.88 17.85 10.38
C PRO A 202 -15.49 17.20 10.53
N TYR A 203 -15.11 16.32 9.62
CA TYR A 203 -13.83 15.62 9.62
C TYR A 203 -12.73 16.37 8.85
N ILE A 204 -13.12 17.31 7.97
CA ILE A 204 -12.22 18.00 7.06
C ILE A 204 -11.56 19.18 7.77
N CYS A 205 -10.23 19.26 7.69
CA CYS A 205 -9.45 20.33 8.29
C CYS A 205 -8.14 20.58 7.53
N ASP A 206 -7.42 21.65 7.86
CA ASP A 206 -6.01 21.82 7.46
C ASP A 206 -5.15 20.82 8.23
N VAL A 207 -4.93 19.66 7.60
CA VAL A 207 -4.11 18.59 8.16
C VAL A 207 -2.65 19.00 8.26
N GLY A 208 -2.17 19.88 7.37
CA GLY A 208 -0.80 20.38 7.41
C GLY A 208 -0.52 21.16 8.69
N ASP A 209 -1.38 22.10 9.04
CA ASP A 209 -1.30 22.86 10.30
C ASP A 209 -1.44 21.92 11.52
N TYR A 210 -2.38 20.98 11.46
CA TYR A 210 -2.58 20.01 12.54
C TYR A 210 -1.34 19.16 12.81
N LEU A 211 -0.70 18.61 11.77
CA LEU A 211 0.48 17.75 11.92
C LEU A 211 1.73 18.56 12.29
N ASP A 212 1.91 19.77 11.73
CA ASP A 212 3.02 20.66 12.10
C ASP A 212 2.98 21.04 13.59
N LYS A 213 1.77 21.39 14.07
CA LYS A 213 1.55 21.68 15.49
C LYS A 213 1.83 20.45 16.36
N ALA A 214 1.33 19.29 15.98
CA ALA A 214 1.55 18.03 16.72
C ALA A 214 3.06 17.68 16.80
N ASP A 215 3.82 17.84 15.71
CA ASP A 215 5.27 17.58 15.73
C ASP A 215 6.01 18.58 16.64
N ARG A 216 5.67 19.87 16.62
CA ARG A 216 6.21 20.87 17.54
C ARG A 216 5.90 20.58 19.00
N GLU A 217 4.75 19.98 19.28
CA GLU A 217 4.35 19.52 20.61
C GLU A 217 5.06 18.22 21.02
N GLY A 218 5.94 17.68 20.17
CA GLY A 218 6.69 16.45 20.45
C GLY A 218 5.90 15.15 20.25
N LYS A 219 4.74 15.22 19.61
CA LYS A 219 3.94 14.04 19.28
C LYS A 219 4.67 13.11 18.33
N LYS A 220 4.44 11.81 18.50
CA LYS A 220 4.97 10.78 17.60
C LYS A 220 3.99 10.53 16.47
N ILE A 221 4.43 10.75 15.23
CA ILE A 221 3.63 10.61 14.03
C ILE A 221 4.18 9.47 13.19
N MET A 222 3.32 8.50 12.86
CA MET A 222 3.61 7.40 11.95
C MET A 222 2.93 7.66 10.60
N PHE A 223 3.67 7.50 9.52
CA PHE A 223 3.14 7.54 8.17
C PHE A 223 2.95 6.13 7.63
N GLU A 224 1.73 5.79 7.29
CA GLU A 224 1.34 4.50 6.72
C GLU A 224 1.24 4.59 5.19
N ALA A 225 2.15 3.89 4.50
CA ALA A 225 2.09 3.74 3.05
C ALA A 225 1.12 2.64 2.63
N GLN A 226 0.69 2.68 1.38
CA GLN A 226 0.12 1.53 0.70
C GLN A 226 1.01 1.10 -0.47
N LEU A 227 0.84 -0.16 -0.91
CA LEU A 227 1.69 -0.78 -1.93
C LEU A 227 3.16 -0.86 -1.50
N GLY A 228 4.08 -0.93 -2.44
CA GLY A 228 5.52 -0.99 -2.18
C GLY A 228 6.31 -0.22 -3.23
N ALA A 229 7.63 -0.12 -3.04
CA ALA A 229 8.53 0.66 -3.89
C ALA A 229 8.42 0.31 -5.37
N LEU A 230 8.23 -0.97 -5.71
CA LEU A 230 8.10 -1.43 -7.09
C LEU A 230 6.77 -1.06 -7.76
N ARG A 231 5.84 -0.50 -7.00
CA ARG A 231 4.56 0.06 -7.47
C ARG A 231 4.52 1.59 -7.42
N ASP A 232 5.64 2.23 -7.08
CA ASP A 232 5.76 3.69 -7.14
C ASP A 232 5.66 4.20 -8.58
N ILE A 233 5.02 5.37 -8.78
CA ILE A 233 4.80 5.90 -10.12
C ILE A 233 6.11 6.27 -10.83
N ASP A 234 7.12 6.73 -10.07
CA ASP A 234 8.39 7.20 -10.61
C ASP A 234 9.49 6.13 -10.56
N PHE A 235 9.52 5.32 -9.49
CA PHE A 235 10.60 4.36 -9.21
C PHE A 235 10.20 2.90 -9.40
N GLY A 236 8.93 2.62 -9.66
CA GLY A 236 8.41 1.27 -9.84
C GLY A 236 8.62 0.69 -11.23
N ILE A 237 8.06 -0.50 -11.44
CA ILE A 237 8.14 -1.26 -12.70
C ILE A 237 7.13 -0.72 -13.75
N TYR A 238 7.27 0.54 -14.13
CA TYR A 238 6.38 1.20 -15.09
C TYR A 238 6.23 0.40 -16.38
N PRO A 239 5.00 0.26 -16.95
CA PRO A 239 3.74 0.90 -16.57
C PRO A 239 2.91 0.18 -15.49
N TYR A 240 3.39 -0.90 -14.91
CA TYR A 240 2.70 -1.73 -13.93
C TYR A 240 2.82 -1.15 -12.50
N THR A 241 2.54 0.15 -12.36
CA THR A 241 2.66 0.92 -11.13
C THR A 241 1.29 1.39 -10.63
N SER A 242 1.22 1.88 -9.40
CA SER A 242 0.14 2.76 -8.96
C SER A 242 0.38 4.18 -9.52
N SER A 243 -0.65 5.01 -9.50
CA SER A 243 -0.53 6.41 -9.90
C SER A 243 -0.11 7.32 -8.75
N SER A 244 0.48 6.78 -7.71
CA SER A 244 0.90 7.51 -6.51
C SER A 244 2.35 7.25 -6.13
N ASN A 245 2.94 8.18 -5.38
CA ASN A 245 4.29 8.02 -4.83
C ASN A 245 4.25 7.21 -3.53
N THR A 246 4.80 6.00 -3.58
CA THR A 246 4.81 5.06 -2.45
C THR A 246 6.07 5.15 -1.60
N VAL A 247 7.06 5.94 -2.04
CA VAL A 247 8.34 6.09 -1.35
C VAL A 247 8.21 6.90 -0.06
N SER A 248 9.03 6.54 0.93
CA SER A 248 9.03 7.17 2.27
C SER A 248 9.30 8.68 2.22
N ALA A 249 10.15 9.12 1.31
CA ALA A 249 10.47 10.55 1.12
C ALA A 249 9.23 11.39 0.77
N TYR A 250 8.20 10.80 0.19
CA TYR A 250 6.94 11.49 -0.11
C TYR A 250 6.01 11.59 1.11
N ALA A 251 6.26 10.86 2.19
CA ALA A 251 5.36 10.79 3.33
C ALA A 251 5.07 12.16 3.98
N PRO A 252 6.06 12.99 4.31
CA PRO A 252 5.79 14.33 4.81
C PRO A 252 5.08 15.22 3.78
N ILE A 253 5.43 15.10 2.50
CA ILE A 253 4.81 15.87 1.40
C ILE A 253 3.34 15.52 1.27
N GLY A 254 3.04 14.23 1.14
CA GLY A 254 1.69 13.74 0.97
C GLY A 254 0.81 13.91 2.21
N ALA A 255 1.40 13.91 3.40
CA ALA A 255 0.70 14.21 4.64
C ALA A 255 0.38 15.70 4.83
N GLY A 256 1.14 16.62 4.16
CA GLY A 256 0.89 18.05 4.20
C GLY A 256 1.91 18.88 4.98
N ILE A 257 3.04 18.28 5.37
CA ILE A 257 4.15 18.94 6.09
C ILE A 257 5.48 18.81 5.31
N PRO A 258 5.57 19.37 4.07
CA PRO A 258 6.67 19.12 3.14
C PRO A 258 8.05 19.60 3.62
N GLY A 259 8.11 20.47 4.62
CA GLY A 259 9.35 20.97 5.20
C GLY A 259 9.97 20.04 6.26
N HIS A 260 9.24 19.02 6.70
CA HIS A 260 9.70 18.11 7.75
C HIS A 260 10.51 16.94 7.20
N LYS A 261 11.41 16.39 8.01
CA LYS A 261 12.24 15.24 7.67
C LYS A 261 11.83 14.04 8.51
N LEU A 262 11.84 12.86 7.91
CA LEU A 262 11.68 11.61 8.66
C LEU A 262 12.84 11.41 9.64
N ASN A 263 12.52 10.91 10.82
CA ASN A 263 13.50 10.47 11.82
C ASN A 263 13.81 8.98 11.65
N LEU A 264 12.86 8.21 11.11
CA LEU A 264 12.97 6.77 10.95
C LEU A 264 12.15 6.29 9.74
N SER A 265 12.74 5.43 8.91
CA SER A 265 12.06 4.74 7.82
C SER A 265 12.14 3.23 8.06
N ILE A 266 10.98 2.58 8.25
CA ILE A 266 10.87 1.13 8.44
C ILE A 266 10.32 0.52 7.16
N GLY A 267 11.13 -0.30 6.50
CA GLY A 267 10.74 -1.06 5.33
C GLY A 267 10.10 -2.40 5.71
N ILE A 268 8.97 -2.73 5.10
CA ILE A 268 8.30 -4.02 5.33
C ILE A 268 8.55 -4.93 4.14
N MET A 269 8.99 -6.15 4.39
CA MET A 269 9.21 -7.21 3.40
C MET A 269 8.68 -8.55 3.90
N LYS A 270 8.34 -9.45 2.98
CA LYS A 270 8.00 -10.85 3.29
C LYS A 270 9.25 -11.72 3.29
N ALA A 271 9.19 -12.83 3.97
CA ALA A 271 10.22 -13.87 3.90
C ALA A 271 10.28 -14.57 2.53
N TYR A 272 9.34 -14.33 1.65
CA TYR A 272 9.29 -14.75 0.25
C TYR A 272 8.70 -13.61 -0.58
N SER A 273 8.61 -13.76 -1.89
CA SER A 273 8.04 -12.71 -2.74
C SER A 273 6.62 -13.05 -3.16
N SER A 274 5.75 -12.04 -3.20
CA SER A 274 4.43 -12.14 -3.82
C SER A 274 4.09 -10.87 -4.59
N CYS A 275 3.27 -11.04 -5.63
CA CYS A 275 2.86 -9.93 -6.49
C CYS A 275 1.39 -10.07 -6.87
N VAL A 276 0.66 -8.94 -6.82
CA VAL A 276 -0.68 -8.80 -7.39
C VAL A 276 -0.59 -7.95 -8.64
N GLY A 277 -1.33 -8.35 -9.67
CA GLY A 277 -1.37 -7.65 -10.96
C GLY A 277 -0.25 -8.07 -11.91
N GLU A 278 -0.24 -7.41 -13.05
CA GLU A 278 0.62 -7.71 -14.18
C GLU A 278 2.03 -7.12 -14.01
N GLY A 279 2.89 -7.41 -14.97
CA GLY A 279 4.26 -6.92 -15.06
C GLY A 279 5.33 -7.95 -14.67
N PRO A 280 6.61 -7.59 -14.83
CA PRO A 280 7.73 -8.49 -14.56
C PRO A 280 7.79 -8.87 -13.08
N PHE A 281 7.96 -10.17 -12.84
CA PHE A 281 8.12 -10.77 -11.52
C PHE A 281 9.12 -11.92 -11.63
N THR A 282 10.39 -11.58 -11.81
CA THR A 282 11.48 -12.49 -12.18
C THR A 282 11.61 -13.69 -11.24
N THR A 283 11.39 -13.48 -9.95
CA THR A 283 11.53 -14.54 -8.94
C THR A 283 10.56 -15.71 -9.12
N GLU A 284 9.39 -15.51 -9.74
CA GLU A 284 8.42 -16.61 -9.96
C GLU A 284 8.95 -17.71 -10.89
N LEU A 285 9.93 -17.36 -11.74
CA LEU A 285 10.58 -18.29 -12.66
C LEU A 285 11.49 -19.31 -11.93
N ALA A 286 11.80 -19.07 -10.67
CA ALA A 286 12.64 -19.93 -9.85
C ALA A 286 11.88 -21.08 -9.17
N MET A 287 10.56 -21.19 -9.39
CA MET A 287 9.70 -22.25 -8.80
C MET A 287 8.83 -22.88 -9.88
N THR A 288 8.59 -24.18 -9.73
CA THR A 288 7.56 -24.91 -10.49
C THR A 288 6.16 -24.50 -10.02
N GLU A 289 5.12 -24.75 -10.84
CA GLU A 289 3.74 -24.45 -10.45
C GLU A 289 3.31 -25.21 -9.19
N ALA A 290 3.74 -26.46 -9.04
CA ALA A 290 3.44 -27.24 -7.84
C ALA A 290 4.05 -26.63 -6.56
N GLU A 291 5.27 -26.13 -6.61
CA GLU A 291 5.90 -25.44 -5.48
C GLU A 291 5.21 -24.11 -5.18
N LYS A 292 4.80 -23.37 -6.21
CA LYS A 292 4.02 -22.12 -6.04
C LYS A 292 2.67 -22.38 -5.40
N ASP A 293 1.98 -23.48 -5.76
CA ASP A 293 0.69 -23.84 -5.16
C ASP A 293 0.87 -24.17 -3.68
N VAL A 294 1.90 -24.93 -3.30
CA VAL A 294 2.22 -25.19 -1.91
C VAL A 294 2.48 -23.91 -1.13
N LEU A 295 3.30 -23.01 -1.68
CA LEU A 295 3.60 -21.71 -1.05
C LEU A 295 2.34 -20.84 -0.90
N ARG A 296 1.45 -20.81 -1.92
CA ARG A 296 0.17 -20.09 -1.87
C ARG A 296 -0.73 -20.59 -0.75
N GLU A 297 -0.83 -21.91 -0.59
CA GLU A 297 -1.64 -22.52 0.48
C GLU A 297 -1.10 -22.18 1.86
N HIS A 298 0.21 -22.35 2.10
CA HIS A 298 0.84 -22.02 3.39
C HIS A 298 0.76 -20.53 3.71
N GLY A 299 1.00 -19.67 2.71
CA GLY A 299 0.99 -18.22 2.87
C GLY A 299 -0.40 -17.57 2.75
N HIS A 300 -1.44 -18.35 2.45
CA HIS A 300 -2.79 -17.83 2.15
C HIS A 300 -2.75 -16.73 1.08
N GLU A 301 -1.95 -16.95 0.03
CA GLU A 301 -1.68 -15.95 -1.01
C GLU A 301 -2.80 -15.87 -2.06
N TYR A 302 -3.96 -15.42 -1.59
CA TYR A 302 -5.16 -15.18 -2.38
C TYR A 302 -5.64 -13.74 -2.20
N GLY A 303 -6.19 -13.14 -3.25
CA GLY A 303 -6.71 -11.78 -3.21
C GLY A 303 -7.90 -11.68 -2.26
N ALA A 304 -7.85 -10.77 -1.29
CA ALA A 304 -8.88 -10.64 -0.25
C ALA A 304 -10.29 -10.36 -0.81
N ALA A 305 -10.39 -9.65 -1.93
CA ALA A 305 -11.67 -9.29 -2.56
C ALA A 305 -12.09 -10.27 -3.68
N THR A 306 -11.13 -10.87 -4.38
CA THR A 306 -11.40 -11.65 -5.61
C THR A 306 -11.15 -13.15 -5.46
N GLY A 307 -10.46 -13.58 -4.39
CA GLY A 307 -10.01 -14.95 -4.24
C GLY A 307 -8.97 -15.41 -5.27
N ARG A 308 -8.48 -14.52 -6.14
CA ARG A 308 -7.49 -14.86 -7.17
C ARG A 308 -6.17 -15.27 -6.53
N PRO A 309 -5.53 -16.37 -6.98
CA PRO A 309 -4.20 -16.73 -6.54
C PRO A 309 -3.20 -15.62 -6.88
N ARG A 310 -2.36 -15.26 -5.91
CA ARG A 310 -1.25 -14.34 -6.14
C ARG A 310 -0.11 -15.05 -6.84
N ARG A 311 0.67 -14.29 -7.60
CA ARG A 311 1.97 -14.73 -8.10
C ARG A 311 2.93 -14.79 -6.91
N VAL A 312 3.67 -15.88 -6.78
CA VAL A 312 4.60 -16.11 -5.67
C VAL A 312 5.94 -16.63 -6.19
N GLY A 313 7.00 -16.43 -5.41
CA GLY A 313 8.33 -16.92 -5.71
C GLY A 313 9.23 -16.83 -4.48
N PRO A 314 10.48 -17.30 -4.56
CA PRO A 314 11.48 -17.13 -3.51
C PRO A 314 11.67 -15.67 -3.12
N PHE A 315 12.32 -15.43 -1.99
CA PHE A 315 12.74 -14.08 -1.63
C PHE A 315 13.64 -13.50 -2.74
N ASP A 316 13.27 -12.33 -3.24
CA ASP A 316 14.01 -11.64 -4.28
C ASP A 316 14.92 -10.56 -3.67
N ALA A 317 16.21 -10.90 -3.51
CA ALA A 317 17.15 -9.99 -2.89
C ALA A 317 17.52 -8.80 -3.82
N VAL A 318 17.42 -8.98 -5.12
CA VAL A 318 17.71 -7.89 -6.10
C VAL A 318 16.62 -6.83 -6.02
N ALA A 319 15.36 -7.25 -6.10
CA ALA A 319 14.22 -6.37 -5.97
C ALA A 319 14.13 -5.74 -4.57
N SER A 320 14.39 -6.52 -3.51
CA SER A 320 14.31 -6.03 -2.13
C SER A 320 15.41 -5.02 -1.81
N ARG A 321 16.65 -5.23 -2.27
CA ARG A 321 17.74 -4.25 -2.15
C ARG A 321 17.38 -2.94 -2.83
N TYR A 322 16.83 -3.00 -4.03
CA TYR A 322 16.37 -1.81 -4.74
C TYR A 322 15.27 -1.09 -3.96
N GLY A 323 14.28 -1.84 -3.45
CA GLY A 323 13.22 -1.27 -2.63
C GLY A 323 13.73 -0.61 -1.34
N VAL A 324 14.69 -1.24 -0.65
CA VAL A 324 15.37 -0.65 0.52
C VAL A 324 16.03 0.69 0.18
N GLN A 325 16.72 0.76 -0.97
CA GLN A 325 17.35 2.00 -1.44
C GLN A 325 16.31 3.08 -1.78
N CYS A 326 15.24 2.74 -2.50
CA CYS A 326 14.16 3.69 -2.83
C CYS A 326 13.45 4.23 -1.59
N GLN A 327 13.27 3.39 -0.58
CA GLN A 327 12.62 3.78 0.68
C GLN A 327 13.57 4.46 1.66
N GLY A 328 14.89 4.40 1.44
CA GLY A 328 15.86 4.91 2.40
C GLY A 328 15.66 4.29 3.78
N CYS A 329 15.54 2.95 3.84
CA CYS A 329 15.23 2.25 5.08
C CYS A 329 16.37 2.32 6.08
N ASP A 330 16.04 2.68 7.33
CA ASP A 330 16.93 2.58 8.48
C ASP A 330 16.85 1.18 9.12
N GLU A 331 15.63 0.61 9.13
CA GLU A 331 15.30 -0.68 9.73
C GLU A 331 14.31 -1.44 8.86
N LEU A 332 14.31 -2.77 8.99
CA LEU A 332 13.35 -3.64 8.28
C LEU A 332 12.47 -4.44 9.23
N ALA A 333 11.27 -4.73 8.76
CA ALA A 333 10.40 -5.76 9.32
C ALA A 333 10.22 -6.89 8.31
N LEU A 334 10.60 -8.10 8.71
CA LEU A 334 10.40 -9.33 7.96
C LEU A 334 9.10 -9.98 8.42
N THR A 335 8.17 -10.17 7.50
CA THR A 335 6.87 -10.79 7.78
C THR A 335 6.80 -12.20 7.22
N LEU A 336 5.90 -13.03 7.78
CA LEU A 336 5.58 -14.37 7.27
C LEU A 336 6.78 -15.33 7.23
N LEU A 337 7.68 -15.26 8.22
CA LEU A 337 8.78 -16.22 8.34
C LEU A 337 8.26 -17.62 8.63
N ASP A 338 7.19 -17.74 9.42
CA ASP A 338 6.47 -18.95 9.75
C ASP A 338 5.96 -19.73 8.53
N VAL A 339 5.64 -19.04 7.44
CA VAL A 339 5.13 -19.67 6.20
C VAL A 339 6.12 -20.61 5.54
N LEU A 340 7.42 -20.46 5.81
CA LEU A 340 8.48 -21.27 5.20
C LEU A 340 8.87 -22.49 6.06
N ASP A 341 8.17 -22.77 7.15
CA ASP A 341 8.49 -23.81 8.13
C ASP A 341 8.43 -25.25 7.58
N TYR A 342 7.74 -25.45 6.45
CA TYR A 342 7.66 -26.75 5.77
C TYR A 342 8.86 -27.07 4.86
N MET A 343 9.63 -26.05 4.47
CA MET A 343 10.71 -26.20 3.48
C MET A 343 11.94 -26.91 4.10
N GLU A 344 12.50 -27.86 3.36
CA GLU A 344 13.79 -28.48 3.67
C GLU A 344 14.96 -27.58 3.25
N GLU A 345 14.80 -26.96 2.11
CA GLU A 345 15.72 -25.97 1.54
C GLU A 345 14.94 -24.72 1.12
N VAL A 346 15.42 -23.54 1.50
CA VAL A 346 14.79 -22.27 1.19
C VAL A 346 15.55 -21.56 0.06
N PRO A 347 14.95 -21.40 -1.12
CA PRO A 347 15.57 -20.69 -2.22
C PRO A 347 15.54 -19.17 -2.02
N ILE A 348 16.60 -18.49 -2.48
CA ILE A 348 16.76 -17.03 -2.50
C ILE A 348 17.24 -16.61 -3.88
N VAL A 349 16.59 -15.66 -4.52
CA VAL A 349 17.10 -15.04 -5.76
C VAL A 349 18.11 -13.96 -5.38
N THR A 350 19.40 -14.20 -5.67
CA THR A 350 20.51 -13.34 -5.24
C THR A 350 21.02 -12.42 -6.34
N ALA A 351 20.78 -12.77 -7.62
CA ALA A 351 21.15 -11.99 -8.79
C ALA A 351 20.19 -12.30 -9.96
N TYR A 352 20.26 -11.48 -10.99
CA TYR A 352 19.58 -11.75 -12.28
C TYR A 352 20.60 -11.99 -13.37
N LYS A 353 20.37 -13.03 -14.19
CA LYS A 353 21.08 -13.27 -15.43
C LYS A 353 20.43 -12.50 -16.57
N LEU A 354 21.19 -11.70 -17.27
CA LEU A 354 20.75 -10.88 -18.40
C LEU A 354 20.90 -11.61 -19.73
N THR A 355 20.28 -11.07 -20.78
CA THR A 355 20.29 -11.65 -22.13
C THR A 355 21.69 -11.71 -22.79
N ASP A 356 22.62 -10.85 -22.38
CA ASP A 356 24.01 -10.87 -22.80
C ASP A 356 24.87 -11.91 -22.06
N GLY A 357 24.27 -12.69 -21.15
CA GLY A 357 24.90 -13.70 -20.32
C GLY A 357 25.57 -13.18 -19.06
N SER A 358 25.62 -11.87 -18.83
CA SER A 358 26.12 -11.27 -17.58
C SER A 358 25.14 -11.48 -16.43
N THR A 359 25.63 -11.31 -15.21
CA THR A 359 24.78 -11.30 -14.00
C THR A 359 24.80 -9.93 -13.35
N THR A 360 23.67 -9.54 -12.75
CA THR A 360 23.55 -8.27 -12.04
C THR A 360 22.86 -8.45 -10.69
N THR A 361 23.31 -7.70 -9.70
CA THR A 361 22.63 -7.50 -8.41
C THR A 361 21.92 -6.14 -8.34
N ARG A 362 22.02 -5.32 -9.40
CA ARG A 362 21.23 -4.09 -9.55
C ARG A 362 19.92 -4.46 -10.23
N PHE A 363 18.82 -3.91 -9.70
CA PHE A 363 17.49 -4.10 -10.27
C PHE A 363 17.40 -3.40 -11.64
N PRO A 364 17.19 -4.14 -12.75
CA PRO A 364 17.07 -3.55 -14.07
C PRO A 364 15.66 -3.00 -14.29
N MET A 365 15.48 -2.20 -15.34
CA MET A 365 14.19 -1.64 -15.71
C MET A 365 13.80 -1.98 -17.16
N GLY A 366 12.50 -1.89 -17.45
CA GLY A 366 11.93 -2.10 -18.78
C GLY A 366 12.30 -3.46 -19.35
N LYS A 367 12.60 -3.52 -20.66
CA LYS A 367 12.87 -4.79 -21.36
C LYS A 367 13.97 -5.63 -20.73
N THR A 368 14.97 -5.03 -20.12
CA THR A 368 16.06 -5.78 -19.45
C THR A 368 15.51 -6.56 -18.25
N LEU A 369 14.51 -6.00 -17.54
CA LEU A 369 13.81 -6.69 -16.45
C LEU A 369 12.87 -7.78 -16.98
N ASP A 370 12.16 -7.51 -18.09
CA ASP A 370 11.22 -8.47 -18.68
C ASP A 370 11.94 -9.77 -19.11
N ASP A 371 13.16 -9.65 -19.63
CA ASP A 371 13.93 -10.77 -20.15
C ASP A 371 14.86 -11.41 -19.09
N ALA A 372 14.95 -10.86 -17.89
CA ALA A 372 15.86 -11.31 -16.84
C ALA A 372 15.48 -12.70 -16.30
N GLN A 373 16.48 -13.50 -15.96
CA GLN A 373 16.30 -14.83 -15.35
C GLN A 373 16.86 -14.84 -13.90
N PRO A 374 16.22 -15.52 -12.95
CA PRO A 374 16.69 -15.59 -11.57
C PRO A 374 17.97 -16.43 -11.45
N VAL A 375 18.91 -15.97 -10.63
CA VAL A 375 20.04 -16.76 -10.12
C VAL A 375 19.76 -17.08 -8.67
N VAL A 376 19.64 -18.37 -8.36
CA VAL A 376 19.15 -18.87 -7.09
C VAL A 376 20.31 -19.41 -6.23
N GLU A 377 20.32 -18.99 -4.97
CA GLU A 377 21.08 -19.61 -3.87
C GLU A 377 20.08 -20.36 -2.99
N THR A 378 20.46 -21.52 -2.48
CA THR A 378 19.61 -22.32 -1.58
C THR A 378 20.27 -22.42 -0.21
N VAL A 379 19.50 -22.22 0.85
CA VAL A 379 19.95 -22.35 2.24
C VAL A 379 19.10 -23.38 2.99
N PRO A 380 19.62 -24.02 4.05
CA PRO A 380 18.85 -24.98 4.84
C PRO A 380 17.58 -24.35 5.42
N GLY A 381 16.46 -25.07 5.33
CA GLY A 381 15.20 -24.75 6.02
C GLY A 381 15.19 -25.25 7.48
N TRP A 382 14.16 -24.91 8.23
CA TRP A 382 14.09 -25.26 9.67
C TRP A 382 13.04 -26.32 10.01
N ARG A 383 12.08 -26.60 9.17
CA ARG A 383 11.09 -27.69 9.26
C ARG A 383 10.47 -27.88 10.64
N CYS A 384 10.14 -26.79 11.32
CA CYS A 384 9.45 -26.84 12.60
C CYS A 384 8.66 -25.54 12.82
N ASP A 385 7.60 -25.65 13.60
CA ASP A 385 6.79 -24.51 14.02
C ASP A 385 7.61 -23.50 14.84
N ILE A 386 7.60 -22.24 14.43
CA ILE A 386 8.28 -21.11 15.09
C ILE A 386 7.29 -20.09 15.65
N THR A 387 5.98 -20.33 15.56
CA THR A 387 4.94 -19.34 15.94
C THR A 387 4.97 -18.97 17.43
N GLY A 388 5.49 -19.85 18.27
CA GLY A 388 5.68 -19.63 19.71
C GLY A 388 6.96 -18.87 20.09
N VAL A 389 7.89 -18.65 19.14
CA VAL A 389 9.18 -18.01 19.44
C VAL A 389 9.02 -16.51 19.63
N ARG A 390 9.70 -15.93 20.64
CA ARG A 390 9.63 -14.49 20.95
C ARG A 390 11.00 -13.82 21.05
N ARG A 391 12.10 -14.57 20.95
CA ARG A 391 13.47 -14.05 20.93
C ARG A 391 14.21 -14.62 19.73
N PHE A 392 15.07 -13.81 19.12
CA PHE A 392 15.81 -14.20 17.92
C PHE A 392 16.73 -15.42 18.18
N GLU A 393 17.34 -15.47 19.35
CA GLU A 393 18.27 -16.54 19.76
C GLU A 393 17.55 -17.88 19.97
N ASP A 394 16.24 -17.88 20.18
CA ASP A 394 15.42 -19.07 20.36
C ASP A 394 14.89 -19.65 19.03
N LEU A 395 15.09 -18.91 17.91
CA LEU A 395 14.81 -19.46 16.58
C LEU A 395 15.75 -20.63 16.26
N PRO A 396 15.30 -21.62 15.46
CA PRO A 396 16.20 -22.62 14.89
C PRO A 396 17.37 -21.95 14.16
N GLN A 397 18.56 -22.53 14.26
CA GLN A 397 19.78 -21.94 13.67
C GLN A 397 19.63 -21.66 12.16
N ALA A 398 18.92 -22.53 11.42
CA ALA A 398 18.65 -22.34 10.01
C ALA A 398 17.79 -21.07 9.76
N ALA A 399 16.78 -20.81 10.61
CA ALA A 399 15.96 -19.60 10.50
C ALA A 399 16.77 -18.33 10.85
N GLN A 400 17.64 -18.40 11.88
CA GLN A 400 18.56 -17.31 12.20
C GLN A 400 19.49 -17.01 11.02
N ASN A 401 20.08 -18.05 10.43
CA ASN A 401 20.98 -17.94 9.27
C ASN A 401 20.24 -17.34 8.06
N TYR A 402 19.00 -17.77 7.82
CA TYR A 402 18.17 -17.20 6.76
C TYR A 402 17.96 -15.69 6.93
N VAL A 403 17.51 -15.27 8.11
CA VAL A 403 17.31 -13.84 8.42
C VAL A 403 18.61 -13.04 8.25
N THR A 404 19.72 -13.54 8.78
CA THR A 404 21.04 -12.90 8.65
C THR A 404 21.48 -12.81 7.20
N ARG A 405 21.23 -13.89 6.41
CA ARG A 405 21.56 -13.89 4.99
C ARG A 405 20.74 -12.84 4.21
N LEU A 406 19.45 -12.66 4.55
CA LEU A 406 18.64 -11.60 3.95
C LEU A 406 19.19 -10.21 4.28
N GLU A 407 19.60 -9.95 5.54
CA GLU A 407 20.22 -8.68 5.94
C GLU A 407 21.46 -8.36 5.09
N GLU A 408 22.35 -9.34 4.91
CA GLU A 408 23.55 -9.20 4.06
C GLU A 408 23.19 -8.84 2.63
N LEU A 409 22.22 -9.55 2.07
CA LEU A 409 21.79 -9.39 0.67
C LEU A 409 21.13 -8.05 0.41
N VAL A 410 20.30 -7.55 1.32
CA VAL A 410 19.57 -6.28 1.13
C VAL A 410 20.32 -5.07 1.67
N GLY A 411 21.31 -5.29 2.56
CA GLY A 411 22.15 -4.24 3.12
C GLY A 411 21.46 -3.37 4.18
N CYS A 412 20.46 -3.93 4.89
CA CYS A 412 19.74 -3.22 5.95
C CYS A 412 19.33 -4.19 7.06
N LYS A 413 19.35 -3.74 8.32
CA LYS A 413 19.08 -4.57 9.49
C LYS A 413 17.60 -4.91 9.61
N ILE A 414 17.31 -6.19 9.83
CA ILE A 414 15.96 -6.69 10.15
C ILE A 414 15.76 -6.63 11.66
N LYS A 415 14.99 -5.66 12.12
CA LYS A 415 14.70 -5.44 13.54
C LYS A 415 13.46 -6.20 14.01
N TYR A 416 12.44 -6.27 13.19
CA TYR A 416 11.17 -6.91 13.51
C TYR A 416 11.01 -8.18 12.67
N ILE A 417 10.67 -9.30 13.31
CA ILE A 417 10.48 -10.59 12.63
C ILE A 417 9.14 -11.17 13.05
N SER A 418 8.20 -11.24 12.12
CA SER A 418 6.91 -11.88 12.35
C SER A 418 7.04 -13.40 12.17
N VAL A 419 6.63 -14.14 13.17
CA VAL A 419 6.71 -15.60 13.26
C VAL A 419 5.33 -16.27 13.36
N GLY A 420 4.26 -15.54 13.09
CA GLY A 420 2.89 -16.08 13.12
C GLY A 420 1.85 -14.99 12.87
N PRO A 421 0.56 -15.32 12.73
CA PRO A 421 -0.50 -14.37 12.40
C PRO A 421 -0.95 -13.48 13.57
N GLU A 422 -0.69 -13.90 14.82
CA GLU A 422 -1.15 -13.19 16.01
C GLU A 422 -0.36 -11.89 16.22
N ARG A 423 -1.00 -10.89 16.88
CA ARG A 423 -0.40 -9.56 17.08
C ARG A 423 0.96 -9.64 17.80
N ASP A 424 1.06 -10.48 18.82
CA ASP A 424 2.25 -10.66 19.65
C ASP A 424 3.30 -11.63 19.04
N ALA A 425 2.97 -12.30 17.92
CA ALA A 425 3.88 -13.20 17.22
C ALA A 425 4.92 -12.38 16.39
N CYS A 426 5.67 -11.53 17.09
CA CYS A 426 6.70 -10.69 16.53
C CYS A 426 7.92 -10.62 17.46
N ILE A 427 9.08 -10.98 16.91
CA ILE A 427 10.37 -10.83 17.59
C ILE A 427 10.90 -9.43 17.31
N VAL A 428 11.36 -8.73 18.35
CA VAL A 428 12.03 -7.43 18.22
C VAL A 428 13.50 -7.59 18.61
N ARG A 429 14.40 -7.42 17.64
CA ARG A 429 15.85 -7.47 17.85
C ARG A 429 16.36 -6.13 18.35
N LYS A 430 17.37 -6.17 19.23
CA LYS A 430 18.05 -4.98 19.77
C LYS A 430 19.04 -4.38 18.77
#